data_93196e900f2642d5113deb88d33658a2
#
_entry.id   93196e900f2642d5113deb88d33658a2
#
_cell.length_a   1.000
_cell.length_b   1.000
_cell.length_c   1.000
_cell.angle_alpha   90.00
_cell.angle_beta   90.00
_cell.angle_gamma   90.00
#
_symmetry.space_group_name_H-M   'P 1'
#
loop_
_entity.id
_entity.type
_entity.pdbx_description
1 polymer ?
#
loop_
_entity_poly.entity_id
_entity_poly.type
_entity_poly.pdbx_seq_one_letter_code
_entity_poly.pdbx_strand_id
1 'polypeptide(L)'
;KAQSGILYGIGVGPGEPELLTHKAVQVIECCDTIVVPSESIEECNAFQIVEKLVPDIRKHQLVAWNFPMTRDEKKLEEAHDKICENIEAYLAKGEKVAFLTLGDPAIYSTYTYLSQKIEEHGGHTEMVSGVPSFCAVAARLGISLGEKEEQIHIIPGSYEIEESRQFSGTRIYMKSGRKLKQLKEMLQKESTIRPLEVYSVSD
;
A
#
# COMPACT_ATOMS: atom_id res chain seq x y z
N LYS A 1 -14.25 -23.82 21.25
CA LYS A 1 -13.52 -22.56 21.16
C LYS A 1 -14.10 -21.81 19.98
N ALA A 2 -14.67 -20.64 20.18
CA ALA A 2 -15.05 -19.76 19.08
C ALA A 2 -13.77 -19.51 18.24
N GLN A 3 -13.88 -19.67 16.93
CA GLN A 3 -12.78 -19.39 16.03
C GLN A 3 -12.57 -17.88 16.09
N SER A 4 -11.40 -17.42 16.51
CA SER A 4 -11.08 -16.00 16.50
C SER A 4 -11.05 -15.51 15.05
N GLY A 5 -11.59 -14.31 14.80
CA GLY A 5 -11.54 -13.70 13.49
C GLY A 5 -10.09 -13.42 13.05
N ILE A 6 -9.92 -13.05 11.79
CA ILE A 6 -8.62 -12.76 11.21
C ILE A 6 -8.66 -11.47 10.39
N LEU A 7 -7.62 -10.64 10.52
CA LEU A 7 -7.42 -9.47 9.67
C LEU A 7 -6.46 -9.80 8.53
N TYR A 8 -6.92 -9.62 7.30
CA TYR A 8 -6.09 -9.73 6.09
C TYR A 8 -5.71 -8.36 5.56
N GLY A 9 -4.42 -8.08 5.38
CA GLY A 9 -3.94 -6.97 4.57
C GLY A 9 -3.82 -7.40 3.13
N ILE A 10 -4.66 -6.87 2.26
CA ILE A 10 -4.76 -7.30 0.87
C ILE A 10 -4.11 -6.27 -0.05
N GLY A 11 -3.00 -6.64 -0.70
CA GLY A 11 -2.44 -5.87 -1.80
C GLY A 11 -3.30 -6.02 -3.04
N VAL A 12 -3.85 -4.90 -3.52
CA VAL A 12 -4.73 -4.90 -4.70
C VAL A 12 -4.00 -4.53 -5.99
N GLY A 13 -2.68 -4.39 -5.92
CA GLY A 13 -1.90 -3.95 -7.07
C GLY A 13 -1.97 -2.45 -7.32
N PRO A 14 -1.35 -1.95 -8.41
CA PRO A 14 -1.09 -0.53 -8.62
C PRO A 14 -2.16 0.23 -9.40
N GLY A 15 -3.18 -0.46 -9.93
CA GLY A 15 -4.25 0.19 -10.71
C GLY A 15 -4.95 -0.69 -11.74
N GLU A 16 -4.22 -1.51 -12.45
CA GLU A 16 -4.79 -2.45 -13.43
C GLU A 16 -5.44 -3.62 -12.70
N PRO A 17 -6.75 -3.89 -12.88
CA PRO A 17 -7.44 -4.98 -12.18
C PRO A 17 -6.80 -6.35 -12.42
N GLU A 18 -6.28 -6.57 -13.61
CA GLU A 18 -5.62 -7.81 -14.02
C GLU A 18 -4.32 -8.10 -13.23
N LEU A 19 -3.79 -7.09 -12.53
CA LEU A 19 -2.64 -7.25 -11.63
C LEU A 19 -3.06 -7.63 -10.20
N LEU A 20 -4.34 -7.83 -9.92
CA LEU A 20 -4.79 -8.51 -8.72
C LEU A 20 -4.29 -9.96 -8.72
N THR A 21 -3.70 -10.39 -7.62
CA THR A 21 -3.32 -11.80 -7.51
C THR A 21 -4.57 -12.66 -7.32
N HIS A 22 -4.51 -13.88 -7.84
CA HIS A 22 -5.60 -14.85 -7.64
C HIS A 22 -5.90 -15.07 -6.14
N LYS A 23 -4.85 -15.11 -5.30
CA LYS A 23 -5.01 -15.23 -3.85
C LYS A 23 -5.76 -14.04 -3.26
N ALA A 24 -5.48 -12.81 -3.72
CA ALA A 24 -6.21 -11.63 -3.25
C ALA A 24 -7.71 -11.74 -3.52
N VAL A 25 -8.09 -12.12 -4.75
CA VAL A 25 -9.49 -12.33 -5.12
C VAL A 25 -10.15 -13.39 -4.21
N GLN A 26 -9.54 -14.56 -4.07
CA GLN A 26 -10.07 -15.64 -3.24
C GLN A 26 -10.25 -15.24 -1.78
N VAL A 27 -9.30 -14.51 -1.20
CA VAL A 27 -9.39 -14.08 0.20
C VAL A 27 -10.47 -13.02 0.37
N ILE A 28 -10.58 -12.05 -0.56
CA ILE A 28 -11.62 -11.02 -0.53
C ILE A 28 -13.01 -11.67 -0.57
N GLU A 29 -13.22 -12.62 -1.48
CA GLU A 29 -14.51 -13.33 -1.60
C GLU A 29 -14.89 -14.12 -0.34
N CYS A 30 -13.90 -14.53 0.46
CA CYS A 30 -14.11 -15.27 1.70
C CYS A 30 -14.24 -14.38 2.95
N CYS A 31 -14.04 -13.08 2.85
CA CYS A 31 -14.13 -12.15 3.98
C CYS A 31 -15.58 -11.71 4.23
N ASP A 32 -15.90 -11.45 5.49
CA ASP A 32 -17.21 -10.95 5.91
C ASP A 32 -17.29 -9.43 5.73
N THR A 33 -16.22 -8.75 6.15
CA THR A 33 -16.11 -7.29 6.16
C THR A 33 -14.92 -6.82 5.31
N ILE A 34 -15.16 -5.82 4.46
CA ILE A 34 -14.13 -5.16 3.63
C ILE A 34 -13.91 -3.74 4.14
N VAL A 35 -12.70 -3.46 4.56
CA VAL A 35 -12.29 -2.14 5.07
C VAL A 35 -11.44 -1.43 4.02
N VAL A 36 -11.75 -0.17 3.75
CA VAL A 36 -11.00 0.67 2.84
C VAL A 36 -10.44 1.92 3.55
N PRO A 37 -9.18 2.30 3.28
CA PRO A 37 -8.54 3.47 3.88
C PRO A 37 -8.92 4.76 3.14
N SER A 38 -10.17 5.15 3.19
CA SER A 38 -10.73 6.30 2.48
C SER A 38 -11.88 6.92 3.26
N GLU A 39 -12.26 8.15 2.91
CA GLU A 39 -13.45 8.81 3.48
C GLU A 39 -14.74 8.16 2.98
N SER A 40 -14.73 7.63 1.78
CA SER A 40 -15.87 6.89 1.20
C SER A 40 -15.41 5.67 0.42
N ILE A 41 -16.32 4.72 0.22
CA ILE A 41 -16.07 3.52 -0.60
C ILE A 41 -15.84 3.93 -2.06
N GLU A 42 -16.63 4.87 -2.56
CA GLU A 42 -16.63 5.32 -3.96
C GLU A 42 -15.33 6.04 -4.35
N GLU A 43 -14.71 6.76 -3.40
CA GLU A 43 -13.47 7.50 -3.63
C GLU A 43 -12.21 6.65 -3.43
N CYS A 44 -12.37 5.41 -2.96
CA CYS A 44 -11.24 4.53 -2.71
C CYS A 44 -10.73 3.85 -4.00
N ASN A 45 -9.57 4.25 -4.48
CA ASN A 45 -8.94 3.65 -5.65
C ASN A 45 -8.74 2.12 -5.48
N ALA A 46 -8.35 1.67 -4.30
CA ALA A 46 -8.18 0.24 -4.03
C ALA A 46 -9.50 -0.53 -4.19
N PHE A 47 -10.61 0.04 -3.73
CA PHE A 47 -11.93 -0.55 -3.91
C PHE A 47 -12.35 -0.60 -5.38
N GLN A 48 -12.15 0.51 -6.12
CA GLN A 48 -12.50 0.59 -7.54
C GLN A 48 -11.74 -0.45 -8.38
N ILE A 49 -10.50 -0.78 -8.02
CA ILE A 49 -9.72 -1.84 -8.68
C ILE A 49 -10.39 -3.20 -8.45
N VAL A 50 -10.69 -3.51 -7.19
CA VAL A 50 -11.25 -4.82 -6.80
C VAL A 50 -12.64 -5.02 -7.36
N GLU A 51 -13.49 -4.00 -7.36
CA GLU A 51 -14.88 -4.07 -7.84
C GLU A 51 -14.98 -4.55 -9.29
N LYS A 52 -13.97 -4.26 -10.11
CA LYS A 52 -13.94 -4.69 -11.53
C LYS A 52 -13.77 -6.20 -11.70
N LEU A 53 -13.14 -6.89 -10.74
CA LEU A 53 -12.89 -8.34 -10.79
C LEU A 53 -13.69 -9.15 -9.78
N VAL A 54 -14.21 -8.50 -8.74
CA VAL A 54 -15.06 -9.11 -7.72
C VAL A 54 -16.43 -8.44 -7.74
N PRO A 55 -17.32 -8.80 -8.71
CA PRO A 55 -18.59 -8.11 -8.92
C PRO A 55 -19.50 -8.14 -7.68
N ASP A 56 -19.38 -9.20 -6.88
CA ASP A 56 -20.18 -9.39 -5.67
C ASP A 56 -19.61 -8.71 -4.43
N ILE A 57 -18.52 -7.92 -4.55
CA ILE A 57 -17.89 -7.25 -3.40
C ILE A 57 -18.88 -6.34 -2.65
N ARG A 58 -19.86 -5.77 -3.32
CA ARG A 58 -20.90 -4.93 -2.70
C ARG A 58 -21.90 -5.72 -1.84
N LYS A 59 -21.88 -7.05 -1.87
CA LYS A 59 -22.68 -7.90 -0.98
C LYS A 59 -22.03 -8.08 0.40
N HIS A 60 -20.74 -7.79 0.52
CA HIS A 60 -20.01 -7.80 1.79
C HIS A 60 -20.35 -6.57 2.62
N GLN A 61 -20.08 -6.63 3.92
CA GLN A 61 -20.09 -5.44 4.75
C GLN A 61 -18.93 -4.53 4.33
N LEU A 62 -19.23 -3.32 3.85
CA LEU A 62 -18.25 -2.35 3.41
C LEU A 62 -18.08 -1.25 4.46
N VAL A 63 -16.83 -0.96 4.82
CA VAL A 63 -16.50 0.05 5.83
C VAL A 63 -15.38 0.95 5.30
N ALA A 64 -15.63 2.26 5.31
CA ALA A 64 -14.64 3.26 4.95
C ALA A 64 -14.16 3.97 6.23
N TRP A 65 -12.85 3.99 6.45
CA TRP A 65 -12.22 4.74 7.53
C TRP A 65 -11.12 5.62 6.99
N ASN A 66 -11.24 6.91 7.26
CA ASN A 66 -10.24 7.87 6.87
C ASN A 66 -9.02 7.78 7.79
N PHE A 67 -7.84 7.62 7.19
CA PHE A 67 -6.56 7.73 7.87
C PHE A 67 -6.06 9.18 7.74
N PRO A 68 -5.97 9.95 8.82
CA PRO A 68 -5.60 11.34 8.72
C PRO A 68 -4.18 11.51 8.17
N MET A 69 -4.04 12.33 7.13
CA MET A 69 -2.76 12.72 6.52
C MET A 69 -2.12 13.84 7.36
N THR A 70 -1.83 13.58 8.62
CA THR A 70 -1.25 14.55 9.57
C THR A 70 0.20 14.20 9.92
N ARG A 71 0.98 15.22 10.31
CA ARG A 71 2.30 15.05 10.94
C ARG A 71 2.23 15.05 12.47
N ASP A 72 1.04 15.29 13.02
CA ASP A 72 0.78 15.22 14.45
C ASP A 72 0.70 13.74 14.86
N GLU A 73 1.78 13.24 15.45
CA GLU A 73 1.93 11.84 15.84
C GLU A 73 0.81 11.39 16.79
N LYS A 74 0.37 12.26 17.72
CA LYS A 74 -0.69 11.93 18.66
C LYS A 74 -2.04 11.72 17.96
N LYS A 75 -2.39 12.62 17.05
CA LYS A 75 -3.63 12.48 16.27
C LYS A 75 -3.61 11.27 15.35
N LEU A 76 -2.44 10.95 14.81
CA LEU A 76 -2.27 9.76 13.98
C LEU A 76 -2.44 8.49 14.81
N GLU A 77 -1.82 8.43 15.99
CA GLU A 77 -1.92 7.33 16.94
C GLU A 77 -3.35 7.12 17.42
N GLU A 78 -4.03 8.18 17.86
CA GLU A 78 -5.43 8.15 18.30
C GLU A 78 -6.37 7.63 17.19
N ALA A 79 -6.14 8.03 15.93
CA ALA A 79 -6.92 7.54 14.80
C ALA A 79 -6.66 6.06 14.53
N HIS A 80 -5.40 5.63 14.59
CA HIS A 80 -5.03 4.22 14.42
C HIS A 80 -5.62 3.35 15.54
N ASP A 81 -5.57 3.80 16.79
CA ASP A 81 -6.14 3.10 17.94
C ASP A 81 -7.64 2.88 17.75
N LYS A 82 -8.36 3.93 17.39
CA LYS A 82 -9.80 3.84 17.15
C LYS A 82 -10.16 2.88 16.00
N ILE A 83 -9.36 2.87 14.94
CA ILE A 83 -9.58 1.95 13.83
C ILE A 83 -9.28 0.51 14.26
N CYS A 84 -8.21 0.29 15.04
CA CYS A 84 -7.90 -1.03 15.61
C CYS A 84 -9.03 -1.54 16.50
N GLU A 85 -9.54 -0.73 17.42
CA GLU A 85 -10.67 -1.10 18.28
C GLU A 85 -11.91 -1.54 17.46
N ASN A 86 -12.20 -0.81 16.39
CA ASN A 86 -13.30 -1.18 15.50
C ASN A 86 -13.05 -2.51 14.77
N ILE A 87 -11.83 -2.74 14.28
CA ILE A 87 -11.46 -4.02 13.65
C ILE A 87 -11.58 -5.15 14.67
N GLU A 88 -11.05 -4.98 15.87
CA GLU A 88 -11.10 -5.97 16.96
C GLU A 88 -12.55 -6.36 17.32
N ALA A 89 -13.49 -5.43 17.24
CA ALA A 89 -14.89 -5.72 17.45
C ALA A 89 -15.48 -6.70 16.40
N TYR A 90 -15.00 -6.66 15.15
CA TYR A 90 -15.35 -7.64 14.13
C TYR A 90 -14.62 -8.98 14.37
N LEU A 91 -13.33 -8.93 14.67
CA LEU A 91 -12.54 -10.14 14.95
C LEU A 91 -13.07 -10.92 16.17
N ALA A 92 -13.56 -10.22 17.19
CA ALA A 92 -14.17 -10.83 18.37
C ALA A 92 -15.45 -11.62 18.05
N LYS A 93 -16.14 -11.27 16.97
CA LYS A 93 -17.31 -12.02 16.45
C LYS A 93 -16.91 -13.21 15.59
N GLY A 94 -15.62 -13.43 15.35
CA GLY A 94 -15.09 -14.47 14.48
C GLY A 94 -15.08 -14.09 12.99
N GLU A 95 -15.27 -12.80 12.67
CA GLU A 95 -15.30 -12.33 11.28
C GLU A 95 -13.91 -12.32 10.63
N LYS A 96 -13.89 -12.57 9.32
CA LYS A 96 -12.74 -12.35 8.46
C LYS A 96 -12.84 -10.96 7.88
N VAL A 97 -11.84 -10.13 8.16
CA VAL A 97 -11.80 -8.73 7.74
C VAL A 97 -10.70 -8.53 6.71
N ALA A 98 -11.03 -8.02 5.54
CA ALA A 98 -10.05 -7.61 4.52
C ALA A 98 -9.81 -6.10 4.58
N PHE A 99 -8.56 -5.70 4.76
CA PHE A 99 -8.11 -4.32 4.63
C PHE A 99 -7.45 -4.15 3.27
N LEU A 100 -8.04 -3.35 2.39
CA LEU A 100 -7.51 -3.15 1.03
C LEU A 100 -6.42 -2.07 1.03
N THR A 101 -5.31 -2.35 0.36
CA THR A 101 -4.21 -1.39 0.16
C THR A 101 -3.70 -1.42 -1.26
N LEU A 102 -3.39 -0.25 -1.83
CA LEU A 102 -2.74 -0.15 -3.15
C LEU A 102 -1.36 -0.80 -3.14
N GLY A 103 -0.98 -1.42 -4.23
CA GLY A 103 0.30 -2.09 -4.37
C GLY A 103 0.39 -3.34 -3.49
N ASP A 104 1.37 -3.37 -2.62
CA ASP A 104 1.67 -4.47 -1.70
C ASP A 104 1.64 -3.99 -0.24
N PRO A 105 1.02 -4.74 0.69
CA PRO A 105 0.90 -4.31 2.09
C PRO A 105 2.24 -4.25 2.84
N ALA A 106 3.30 -4.88 2.33
CA ALA A 106 4.63 -4.83 2.93
C ALA A 106 5.44 -3.57 2.54
N ILE A 107 4.94 -2.76 1.59
CA ILE A 107 5.67 -1.59 1.07
C ILE A 107 4.97 -0.30 1.48
N TYR A 108 5.41 0.33 2.56
CA TYR A 108 4.93 1.62 3.08
C TYR A 108 3.39 1.70 3.21
N SER A 109 2.77 0.63 3.69
CA SER A 109 1.33 0.54 3.91
C SER A 109 0.95 0.86 5.34
N THR A 110 -0.18 1.53 5.52
CA THR A 110 -0.81 1.77 6.83
C THR A 110 -1.23 0.46 7.52
N TYR A 111 -1.48 -0.59 6.75
CA TYR A 111 -1.81 -1.91 7.28
C TYR A 111 -0.79 -2.42 8.32
N THR A 112 0.50 -2.13 8.13
CA THR A 112 1.56 -2.58 9.04
C THR A 112 1.33 -2.11 10.48
N TYR A 113 0.88 -0.86 10.66
CA TYR A 113 0.57 -0.33 11.99
C TYR A 113 -0.63 -1.03 12.62
N LEU A 114 -1.67 -1.32 11.82
CA LEU A 114 -2.86 -2.01 12.29
C LEU A 114 -2.55 -3.46 12.68
N SER A 115 -1.80 -4.18 11.85
CA SER A 115 -1.46 -5.57 12.11
C SER A 115 -0.61 -5.71 13.38
N GLN A 116 0.38 -4.86 13.57
CA GLN A 116 1.22 -4.87 14.77
C GLN A 116 0.38 -4.68 16.05
N LYS A 117 -0.50 -3.66 16.08
CA LYS A 117 -1.36 -3.41 17.25
C LYS A 117 -2.32 -4.58 17.54
N ILE A 118 -2.94 -5.13 16.50
CA ILE A 118 -3.86 -6.27 16.65
C ILE A 118 -3.12 -7.50 17.17
N GLU A 119 -1.90 -7.77 16.69
CA GLU A 119 -1.08 -8.87 17.17
C GLU A 119 -0.60 -8.68 18.62
N GLU A 120 -0.23 -7.44 19.01
CA GLU A 120 0.10 -7.09 20.39
C GLU A 120 -1.07 -7.36 21.35
N HIS A 121 -2.31 -7.19 20.90
CA HIS A 121 -3.52 -7.53 21.66
C HIS A 121 -3.93 -9.01 21.53
N GLY A 122 -3.13 -9.84 20.87
CA GLY A 122 -3.36 -11.28 20.72
C GLY A 122 -4.31 -11.66 19.58
N GLY A 123 -4.62 -10.74 18.68
CA GLY A 123 -5.36 -10.99 17.45
C GLY A 123 -4.52 -11.72 16.40
N HIS A 124 -5.17 -12.17 15.33
CA HIS A 124 -4.52 -12.88 14.22
C HIS A 124 -4.57 -12.05 12.94
N THR A 125 -3.42 -11.92 12.28
CA THR A 125 -3.30 -11.16 11.03
C THR A 125 -2.56 -11.93 9.96
N GLU A 126 -2.86 -11.66 8.69
CA GLU A 126 -2.14 -12.18 7.53
C GLU A 126 -1.97 -11.11 6.46
N MET A 127 -0.90 -11.23 5.67
CA MET A 127 -0.70 -10.40 4.47
C MET A 127 -0.92 -11.21 3.21
N VAL A 128 -1.58 -10.60 2.24
CA VAL A 128 -1.69 -11.11 0.88
C VAL A 128 -0.95 -10.15 -0.05
N SER A 129 0.14 -10.63 -0.64
CA SER A 129 0.97 -9.82 -1.53
C SER A 129 0.22 -9.29 -2.74
N GLY A 130 0.59 -8.09 -3.17
CA GLY A 130 0.16 -7.48 -4.41
C GLY A 130 1.34 -7.01 -5.26
N VAL A 131 1.09 -6.61 -6.48
CA VAL A 131 2.11 -6.06 -7.36
C VAL A 131 2.41 -4.62 -6.94
N PRO A 132 3.66 -4.28 -6.55
CA PRO A 132 4.00 -2.90 -6.22
C PRO A 132 4.08 -2.02 -7.47
N SER A 133 3.77 -0.73 -7.31
CA SER A 133 3.69 0.21 -8.43
C SER A 133 4.96 0.27 -9.28
N PHE A 134 6.12 0.24 -8.68
CA PHE A 134 7.39 0.32 -9.42
C PHE A 134 7.65 -0.90 -10.31
N CYS A 135 7.19 -2.08 -9.94
CA CYS A 135 7.25 -3.27 -10.81
C CYS A 135 6.32 -3.13 -12.01
N ALA A 136 5.12 -2.62 -11.81
CA ALA A 136 4.17 -2.38 -12.90
C ALA A 136 4.66 -1.29 -13.86
N VAL A 137 5.27 -0.22 -13.34
CA VAL A 137 5.90 0.84 -14.14
C VAL A 137 7.03 0.26 -15.01
N ALA A 138 7.93 -0.52 -14.42
CA ALA A 138 9.02 -1.16 -15.17
C ALA A 138 8.51 -2.07 -16.29
N ALA A 139 7.51 -2.90 -16.00
CA ALA A 139 6.88 -3.75 -16.97
C ALA A 139 6.24 -2.97 -18.13
N ARG A 140 5.54 -1.87 -17.82
CA ARG A 140 4.90 -1.01 -18.82
C ARG A 140 5.90 -0.28 -19.70
N LEU A 141 7.06 0.08 -19.15
CA LEU A 141 8.16 0.70 -19.89
C LEU A 141 9.05 -0.31 -20.62
N GLY A 142 8.90 -1.61 -20.34
CA GLY A 142 9.75 -2.65 -20.89
C GLY A 142 11.21 -2.58 -20.43
N ILE A 143 11.44 -2.11 -19.20
CA ILE A 143 12.79 -1.96 -18.62
C ILE A 143 12.98 -2.91 -17.43
N SER A 144 14.23 -3.28 -17.18
CA SER A 144 14.64 -3.91 -15.94
C SER A 144 14.94 -2.85 -14.87
N LEU A 145 14.55 -3.09 -13.63
CA LEU A 145 14.93 -2.22 -12.50
C LEU A 145 16.35 -2.50 -12.00
N GLY A 146 16.87 -3.67 -12.28
CA GLY A 146 18.23 -4.03 -11.92
C GLY A 146 18.70 -5.27 -12.65
N GLU A 147 19.96 -5.26 -13.11
CA GLU A 147 20.59 -6.37 -13.78
C GLU A 147 21.84 -6.81 -13.02
N LYS A 148 22.09 -8.12 -13.01
CA LYS A 148 23.27 -8.73 -12.37
C LYS A 148 23.41 -8.30 -10.90
N GLU A 149 24.43 -7.49 -10.61
CA GLU A 149 24.79 -7.02 -9.26
C GLU A 149 24.30 -5.61 -8.96
N GLU A 150 23.48 -5.02 -9.83
CA GLU A 150 22.93 -3.69 -9.59
C GLU A 150 22.04 -3.67 -8.36
N GLN A 151 22.27 -2.68 -7.52
CA GLN A 151 21.45 -2.44 -6.34
C GLN A 151 20.18 -1.67 -6.69
N ILE A 152 19.09 -1.98 -6.02
CA ILE A 152 17.83 -1.27 -6.14
C ILE A 152 17.50 -0.66 -4.78
N HIS A 153 17.34 0.67 -4.76
CA HIS A 153 17.01 1.43 -3.56
C HIS A 153 15.57 1.94 -3.67
N ILE A 154 14.71 1.52 -2.74
CA ILE A 154 13.33 2.00 -2.63
C ILE A 154 13.32 3.12 -1.59
N ILE A 155 12.99 4.34 -2.03
CA ILE A 155 13.16 5.57 -1.24
C ILE A 155 11.78 6.19 -1.03
N PRO A 156 11.29 6.29 0.23
CA PRO A 156 10.02 6.94 0.52
C PRO A 156 10.13 8.46 0.35
N GLY A 157 9.04 9.12 -0.05
CA GLY A 157 8.99 10.56 -0.25
C GLY A 157 9.24 11.40 1.00
N SER A 158 9.24 10.79 2.19
CA SER A 158 9.63 11.43 3.45
C SER A 158 11.15 11.51 3.66
N TYR A 159 11.92 10.70 2.93
CA TYR A 159 13.40 10.66 3.02
C TYR A 159 14.05 11.94 2.48
N GLU A 160 15.24 12.28 3.00
CA GLU A 160 16.00 13.40 2.47
C GLU A 160 16.57 13.07 1.09
N ILE A 161 16.01 13.72 0.07
CA ILE A 161 16.28 13.40 -1.35
C ILE A 161 17.77 13.56 -1.67
N GLU A 162 18.42 14.60 -1.15
CA GLU A 162 19.84 14.88 -1.41
C GLU A 162 20.76 13.74 -0.94
N GLU A 163 20.43 13.07 0.17
CA GLU A 163 21.21 11.95 0.69
C GLU A 163 21.19 10.75 -0.26
N SER A 164 20.11 10.60 -1.03
CA SER A 164 19.97 9.50 -1.99
C SER A 164 20.94 9.59 -3.17
N ARG A 165 21.58 10.73 -3.40
CA ARG A 165 22.57 10.92 -4.49
C ARG A 165 23.77 9.99 -4.36
N GLN A 166 24.11 9.59 -3.16
CA GLN A 166 25.22 8.67 -2.89
C GLN A 166 24.91 7.21 -3.25
N PHE A 167 23.62 6.86 -3.45
CA PHE A 167 23.23 5.49 -3.77
C PHE A 167 23.56 5.18 -5.22
N SER A 168 24.29 4.08 -5.43
CA SER A 168 24.58 3.54 -6.75
C SER A 168 23.44 2.63 -7.23
N GLY A 169 23.32 2.43 -8.54
CA GLY A 169 22.28 1.60 -9.12
C GLY A 169 20.95 2.32 -9.27
N THR A 170 19.88 1.59 -9.24
CA THR A 170 18.52 2.12 -9.46
C THR A 170 17.92 2.70 -8.18
N ARG A 171 17.38 3.89 -8.29
CA ARG A 171 16.68 4.59 -7.21
C ARG A 171 15.21 4.76 -7.56
N ILE A 172 14.34 4.22 -6.72
CA ILE A 172 12.89 4.27 -6.86
C ILE A 172 12.33 5.21 -5.80
N TYR A 173 11.80 6.34 -6.23
CA TYR A 173 11.21 7.33 -5.33
C TYR A 173 9.70 7.12 -5.27
N MET A 174 9.20 6.72 -4.10
CA MET A 174 7.78 6.45 -3.86
C MET A 174 7.13 7.57 -3.05
N LYS A 175 5.87 7.89 -3.36
CA LYS A 175 5.08 8.90 -2.63
C LYS A 175 5.76 10.28 -2.59
N SER A 176 6.47 10.63 -3.65
CA SER A 176 7.32 11.82 -3.72
C SER A 176 6.59 13.08 -4.21
N GLY A 177 5.27 13.05 -4.42
CA GLY A 177 4.51 14.15 -5.02
C GLY A 177 4.78 15.52 -4.39
N ARG A 178 4.86 15.60 -3.06
CA ARG A 178 5.18 16.86 -2.35
C ARG A 178 6.62 17.36 -2.58
N LYS A 179 7.55 16.46 -2.88
CA LYS A 179 8.97 16.77 -3.13
C LYS A 179 9.33 16.65 -4.62
N LEU A 180 8.36 16.49 -5.51
CA LEU A 180 8.60 16.24 -6.94
C LEU A 180 9.43 17.34 -7.60
N LYS A 181 9.20 18.61 -7.25
CA LYS A 181 9.98 19.74 -7.76
C LYS A 181 11.45 19.63 -7.31
N GLN A 182 11.69 19.43 -6.02
CA GLN A 182 13.04 19.27 -5.45
C GLN A 182 13.75 18.06 -6.07
N LEU A 183 13.04 16.95 -6.26
CA LEU A 183 13.57 15.75 -6.89
C LEU A 183 14.00 16.02 -8.35
N LYS A 184 13.16 16.70 -9.13
CA LYS A 184 13.49 17.07 -10.52
C LYS A 184 14.73 17.96 -10.58
N GLU A 185 14.83 18.99 -9.73
CA GLU A 185 15.98 19.89 -9.67
C GLU A 185 17.26 19.13 -9.30
N MET A 186 17.21 18.22 -8.36
CA MET A 186 18.34 17.38 -7.97
C MET A 186 18.79 16.48 -9.14
N LEU A 187 17.85 15.78 -9.79
CA LEU A 187 18.16 14.88 -10.91
C LEU A 187 18.72 15.64 -12.12
N GLN A 188 18.20 16.84 -12.41
CA GLN A 188 18.76 17.71 -13.45
C GLN A 188 20.21 18.11 -13.18
N LYS A 189 20.53 18.50 -11.94
CA LYS A 189 21.91 18.80 -11.55
C LYS A 189 22.80 17.56 -11.65
N GLU A 190 22.31 16.42 -11.21
CA GLU A 190 23.07 15.16 -11.26
C GLU A 190 23.34 14.71 -12.70
N SER A 191 22.40 14.90 -13.62
CA SER A 191 22.55 14.56 -15.05
C SER A 191 23.63 15.36 -15.77
N THR A 192 24.05 16.51 -15.22
CA THR A 192 25.20 17.28 -15.75
C THR A 192 26.54 16.66 -15.36
N ILE A 193 26.57 15.79 -14.36
CA ILE A 193 27.79 15.18 -13.81
C ILE A 193 27.97 13.76 -14.30
N ARG A 194 26.87 13.01 -14.41
CA ARG A 194 26.86 11.61 -14.90
C ARG A 194 25.60 11.31 -15.70
N PRO A 195 25.65 10.37 -16.66
CA PRO A 195 24.46 9.95 -17.37
C PRO A 195 23.40 9.39 -16.43
N LEU A 196 22.16 9.82 -16.58
CA LEU A 196 20.99 9.33 -15.85
C LEU A 196 19.86 9.02 -16.84
N GLU A 197 19.21 7.88 -16.67
CA GLU A 197 17.92 7.61 -17.25
C GLU A 197 16.84 7.81 -16.18
N VAL A 198 15.87 8.65 -16.46
CA VAL A 198 14.82 9.00 -15.50
C VAL A 198 13.46 8.74 -16.10
N TYR A 199 12.67 7.94 -15.40
CA TYR A 199 11.31 7.61 -15.76
C TYR A 199 10.36 8.11 -14.69
N SER A 200 9.20 8.63 -15.10
CA SER A 200 8.16 9.10 -14.19
C SER A 200 6.81 8.62 -14.69
N VAL A 201 6.03 8.09 -13.77
CA VAL A 201 4.62 7.76 -14.02
C VAL A 201 3.79 8.42 -12.93
N SER A 202 2.75 9.11 -13.35
CA SER A 202 1.73 9.72 -12.51
C SER A 202 0.36 9.38 -13.06
N ASP A 203 -0.62 9.34 -12.18
CA ASP A 203 -2.03 9.24 -12.53
C ASP A 203 -2.53 10.54 -13.17
#